data_9e1755fe8f9ea2c3a92970997274f714
#
_entry.id   9e1755fe8f9ea2c3a92970997274f714
#
_cell.length_a   1.000
_cell.length_b   1.000
_cell.length_c   1.000
_cell.angle_alpha   90.00
_cell.angle_beta   90.00
_cell.angle_gamma   90.00
#
_symmetry.space_group_name_H-M   'P 1'
#
loop_
_entity.id
_entity.type
_entity.pdbx_description
1 polymer ?
#
loop_
_entity_poly.entity_id
_entity_poly.type
_entity_poly.pdbx_seq_one_letter_code
_entity_poly.pdbx_strand_id
1 'polypeptide(L)'
;FGYWQELLQEWAEQGHISRERAETNWDCSDKDREWDIMLGWDHNWYCTVCANNGLNPPFEYKELEVLPDGFIRVQNPEGLIERVRPGAGSIPAEDDYQLKDRKAFEELYKPKMQFTPDRVDVEFFKKFNDTERDYPVGLHLGSVLGSVRNMLSVVGMSYMLCDDYDLMHEIVDTWADMQYQCAKAVLETGAKFDFAHFWEDICFKNGPLLSPMMFEDLCAAHYKRITDLVRSYGIDIISLDCDGVTDKLLPIWYENGVNT
;
A
#
# COMPACT_ATOMS: atom_id res chain seq x y z
N PHE A 1 0.55 12.91 4.38
CA PHE A 1 1.85 13.26 4.95
C PHE A 1 2.07 12.48 6.24
N GLY A 2 3.11 11.67 6.32
CA GLY A 2 3.44 10.85 7.48
C GLY A 2 4.63 11.43 8.27
N TYR A 3 4.74 11.06 9.53
CA TYR A 3 5.81 11.51 10.43
C TYR A 3 6.53 10.30 11.01
N TRP A 4 7.85 10.36 11.04
CA TRP A 4 8.63 9.38 11.79
C TRP A 4 8.41 9.55 13.29
N GLN A 5 8.31 8.45 14.02
CA GLN A 5 8.09 8.47 15.45
C GLN A 5 9.18 9.26 16.20
N GLU A 6 10.41 9.16 15.77
CA GLU A 6 11.54 9.88 16.33
C GLU A 6 11.38 11.40 16.16
N LEU A 7 10.86 11.86 15.02
CA LEU A 7 10.58 13.27 14.78
C LEU A 7 9.50 13.79 15.73
N LEU A 8 8.44 13.02 15.95
CA LEU A 8 7.38 13.38 16.89
C LEU A 8 7.91 13.48 18.34
N GLN A 9 8.78 12.56 18.73
CA GLN A 9 9.44 12.60 20.02
C GLN A 9 10.33 13.85 20.18
N GLU A 10 11.13 14.17 19.16
CA GLU A 10 11.95 15.37 19.14
C GLU A 10 11.10 16.65 19.24
N TRP A 11 9.99 16.73 18.52
CA TRP A 11 9.06 17.87 18.61
C TRP A 11 8.43 18.00 20.01
N ALA A 12 8.14 16.89 20.69
CA ALA A 12 7.65 16.91 22.05
C ALA A 12 8.73 17.38 23.03
N GLU A 13 9.99 16.96 22.86
CA GLU A 13 11.11 17.44 23.66
C GLU A 13 11.39 18.94 23.47
N GLN A 14 11.22 19.43 22.26
CA GLN A 14 11.34 20.85 21.91
C GLN A 14 10.13 21.68 22.38
N GLY A 15 9.06 21.06 22.87
CA GLY A 15 7.85 21.72 23.36
C GLY A 15 6.91 22.19 22.25
N HIS A 16 7.06 21.72 21.01
CA HIS A 16 6.17 22.04 19.89
C HIS A 16 4.84 21.29 20.01
N ILE A 17 4.85 20.11 20.57
CA ILE A 17 3.69 19.24 20.77
C ILE A 17 3.72 18.61 22.18
N SER A 18 2.59 18.08 22.64
CA SER A 18 2.57 17.32 23.88
C SER A 18 3.19 15.91 23.70
N ARG A 19 3.68 15.32 24.80
CA ARG A 19 4.15 13.93 24.77
C ARG A 19 3.05 12.94 24.37
N GLU A 20 1.83 13.16 24.90
CA GLU A 20 0.66 12.36 24.54
C GLU A 20 0.41 12.39 23.01
N ARG A 21 0.58 13.56 22.39
CA ARG A 21 0.46 13.71 20.96
C ARG A 21 1.55 12.95 20.18
N ALA A 22 2.79 12.99 20.66
CA ALA A 22 3.91 12.28 20.05
C ALA A 22 3.77 10.75 20.08
N GLU A 23 2.97 10.22 21.01
CA GLU A 23 2.68 8.78 21.13
C GLU A 23 1.51 8.32 20.26
N THR A 24 0.80 9.25 19.61
CA THR A 24 -0.33 8.93 18.74
C THR A 24 0.19 8.43 17.42
N ASN A 25 -0.16 7.20 17.07
CA ASN A 25 0.14 6.65 15.76
C ASN A 25 -0.72 7.32 14.68
N TRP A 26 -0.18 7.39 13.48
CA TRP A 26 -0.89 7.83 12.32
C TRP A 26 -1.90 6.75 11.88
N ASP A 27 -3.19 6.99 12.14
CA ASP A 27 -4.26 6.03 11.95
C ASP A 27 -5.49 6.60 11.20
N CYS A 28 -5.33 7.80 10.64
CA CYS A 28 -6.42 8.53 9.96
C CYS A 28 -7.66 8.76 10.85
N SER A 29 -7.45 8.83 12.15
CA SER A 29 -8.49 9.16 13.13
C SER A 29 -8.74 10.66 13.24
N ASP A 30 -9.74 11.05 14.02
CA ASP A 30 -9.96 12.46 14.39
C ASP A 30 -8.72 13.10 15.02
N LYS A 31 -7.87 12.31 15.68
CA LYS A 31 -6.61 12.80 16.25
C LYS A 31 -5.58 13.17 15.17
N ASP A 32 -5.51 12.43 14.09
CA ASP A 32 -4.67 12.80 12.95
C ASP A 32 -5.16 14.07 12.27
N ARG A 33 -6.47 14.28 12.19
CA ARG A 33 -7.04 15.54 11.69
C ARG A 33 -6.66 16.75 12.53
N GLU A 34 -6.45 16.59 13.83
CA GLU A 34 -5.92 17.67 14.68
C GLU A 34 -4.50 18.09 14.25
N TRP A 35 -3.69 17.17 13.68
CA TRP A 35 -2.40 17.50 13.08
C TRP A 35 -2.56 18.42 11.87
N ASP A 36 -3.48 18.10 10.99
CA ASP A 36 -3.76 18.91 9.81
C ASP A 36 -4.14 20.33 10.22
N ILE A 37 -5.06 20.47 11.19
CA ILE A 37 -5.50 21.76 11.73
C ILE A 37 -4.33 22.52 12.36
N MET A 38 -3.52 21.85 13.21
CA MET A 38 -2.39 22.46 13.89
C MET A 38 -1.33 22.97 12.93
N LEU A 39 -1.11 22.26 11.82
CA LEU A 39 -0.15 22.62 10.77
C LEU A 39 -0.73 23.53 9.69
N GLY A 40 -2.03 23.85 9.76
CA GLY A 40 -2.73 24.71 8.81
C GLY A 40 -3.01 24.04 7.48
N TRP A 41 -3.18 22.72 7.47
CA TRP A 41 -3.57 21.96 6.29
C TRP A 41 -5.07 21.75 6.26
N ASP A 42 -5.65 21.71 5.06
CA ASP A 42 -7.07 21.44 4.86
C ASP A 42 -7.38 19.95 4.97
N HIS A 43 -6.48 19.09 4.48
CA HIS A 43 -6.67 17.64 4.44
C HIS A 43 -5.34 16.91 4.25
N ASN A 44 -5.21 15.75 4.92
CA ASN A 44 -4.12 14.81 4.68
C ASN A 44 -4.56 13.77 3.64
N TRP A 45 -3.96 13.80 2.45
CA TRP A 45 -4.29 12.92 1.33
C TRP A 45 -4.12 11.42 1.63
N TYR A 46 -3.30 11.09 2.61
CA TYR A 46 -3.12 9.71 3.08
C TYR A 46 -4.27 9.19 3.94
N CYS A 47 -5.14 10.05 4.46
CA CYS A 47 -6.30 9.64 5.24
C CYS A 47 -7.38 9.04 4.33
N THR A 48 -7.14 7.81 3.93
CA THR A 48 -8.02 6.99 3.10
C THR A 48 -8.51 5.78 3.86
N VAL A 49 -9.65 5.24 3.45
CA VAL A 49 -10.21 4.01 4.02
C VAL A 49 -10.12 2.87 3.00
N CYS A 50 -9.90 1.65 3.47
CA CYS A 50 -9.79 0.48 2.60
C CYS A 50 -10.49 -0.75 3.19
N ALA A 51 -10.75 -1.73 2.34
CA ALA A 51 -10.97 -3.11 2.74
C ALA A 51 -9.68 -3.71 3.32
N ASN A 52 -9.74 -4.93 3.87
CA ASN A 52 -8.54 -5.71 4.11
C ASN A 52 -7.99 -6.20 2.77
N ASN A 53 -7.24 -5.35 2.10
CA ASN A 53 -6.65 -5.57 0.78
C ASN A 53 -5.18 -6.06 0.83
N GLY A 54 -4.73 -6.52 1.99
CA GLY A 54 -3.45 -7.21 2.19
C GLY A 54 -3.56 -8.74 2.05
N LEU A 55 -2.50 -9.47 2.39
CA LEU A 55 -2.55 -10.93 2.54
C LEU A 55 -3.51 -11.30 3.67
N ASN A 56 -4.41 -12.27 3.46
CA ASN A 56 -5.39 -12.69 4.46
C ASN A 56 -5.48 -14.22 4.59
N PRO A 57 -5.09 -14.80 5.75
CA PRO A 57 -4.42 -14.15 6.86
C PRO A 57 -2.99 -13.72 6.50
N PRO A 58 -2.46 -12.66 7.12
CA PRO A 58 -1.06 -12.28 6.93
C PRO A 58 -0.12 -13.38 7.44
N PHE A 59 1.16 -13.29 7.11
CA PHE A 59 2.16 -14.11 7.80
C PHE A 59 2.30 -13.65 9.25
N GLU A 60 2.59 -14.59 10.14
CA GLU A 60 2.89 -14.28 11.53
C GLU A 60 4.21 -13.53 11.62
N TYR A 61 4.21 -12.37 12.33
CA TYR A 61 5.47 -11.70 12.65
C TYR A 61 6.32 -12.59 13.54
N LYS A 62 7.58 -12.80 13.18
CA LYS A 62 8.50 -13.66 13.93
C LYS A 62 9.89 -13.05 14.01
N GLU A 63 10.42 -12.97 15.21
CA GLU A 63 11.85 -12.76 15.38
C GLU A 63 12.57 -14.09 15.13
N LEU A 64 13.48 -14.11 14.17
CA LEU A 64 14.15 -15.31 13.72
C LEU A 64 15.54 -15.46 14.37
N GLU A 65 16.29 -14.37 14.46
CA GLU A 65 17.66 -14.37 14.91
C GLU A 65 18.09 -12.98 15.37
N VAL A 66 18.85 -12.93 16.49
CA VAL A 66 19.57 -11.72 16.90
C VAL A 66 20.98 -11.78 16.33
N LEU A 67 21.34 -10.82 15.49
CA LEU A 67 22.61 -10.76 14.80
C LEU A 67 23.71 -10.18 15.72
N PRO A 68 25.01 -10.50 15.46
CA PRO A 68 26.14 -10.03 16.28
C PRO A 68 26.29 -8.49 16.31
N ASP A 69 25.78 -7.79 15.32
CA ASP A 69 25.79 -6.33 15.18
C ASP A 69 24.59 -5.63 15.89
N GLY A 70 23.75 -6.41 16.56
CA GLY A 70 22.60 -5.93 17.31
C GLY A 70 21.32 -5.73 16.49
N PHE A 71 21.35 -6.06 15.20
CA PHE A 71 20.12 -6.16 14.41
C PHE A 71 19.37 -7.47 14.72
N ILE A 72 18.07 -7.46 14.43
CA ILE A 72 17.22 -8.67 14.54
C ILE A 72 16.73 -9.01 13.13
N ARG A 73 16.88 -10.26 12.72
CA ARG A 73 16.21 -10.81 11.55
C ARG A 73 14.77 -11.14 11.93
N VAL A 74 13.83 -10.62 11.17
CA VAL A 74 12.41 -10.83 11.40
C VAL A 74 11.72 -11.28 10.13
N GLN A 75 10.66 -12.07 10.27
CA GLN A 75 9.68 -12.27 9.22
C GLN A 75 8.56 -11.27 9.43
N ASN A 76 8.26 -10.47 8.42
CA ASN A 76 7.16 -9.52 8.46
C ASN A 76 5.82 -10.13 8.01
N PRO A 77 4.68 -9.41 8.14
CA PRO A 77 3.36 -9.89 7.74
C PRO A 77 3.20 -10.21 6.25
N GLU A 78 4.10 -9.73 5.40
CA GLU A 78 4.13 -9.99 3.95
C GLU A 78 4.98 -11.22 3.59
N GLY A 79 5.65 -11.82 4.60
CA GLY A 79 6.53 -12.98 4.42
C GLY A 79 7.94 -12.61 3.99
N LEU A 80 8.28 -11.31 3.97
CA LEU A 80 9.64 -10.85 3.74
C LEU A 80 10.49 -11.05 5.00
N ILE A 81 11.75 -11.39 4.81
CA ILE A 81 12.74 -11.46 5.88
C ILE A 81 13.55 -10.17 5.87
N GLU A 82 13.53 -9.47 6.99
CA GLU A 82 14.12 -8.15 7.13
C GLU A 82 15.10 -8.11 8.30
N ARG A 83 16.04 -7.17 8.24
CA ARG A 83 16.87 -6.78 9.38
C ARG A 83 16.36 -5.48 9.95
N VAL A 84 15.88 -5.54 11.17
CA VAL A 84 15.37 -4.39 11.93
C VAL A 84 16.36 -4.02 13.02
N ARG A 85 16.48 -2.73 13.29
CA ARG A 85 17.25 -2.24 14.44
C ARG A 85 16.28 -1.95 15.59
N PRO A 86 16.46 -2.57 16.77
CA PRO A 86 15.59 -2.28 17.91
C PRO A 86 15.50 -0.80 18.24
N GLY A 87 14.28 -0.28 18.36
CA GLY A 87 14.03 1.12 18.72
C GLY A 87 14.28 2.14 17.62
N ALA A 88 14.57 1.70 16.38
CA ALA A 88 14.66 2.59 15.23
C ALA A 88 13.37 2.49 14.38
N GLY A 89 12.80 3.64 14.00
CA GLY A 89 11.66 3.72 13.08
C GLY A 89 12.02 3.75 11.60
N SER A 90 13.32 3.54 11.26
CA SER A 90 13.78 3.56 9.87
C SER A 90 13.29 2.33 9.08
N ILE A 91 13.23 2.47 7.75
CA ILE A 91 12.89 1.38 6.83
C ILE A 91 13.86 0.21 7.05
N PRO A 92 13.34 -1.01 7.32
CA PRO A 92 14.17 -2.21 7.48
C PRO A 92 14.99 -2.52 6.23
N ALA A 93 16.11 -3.21 6.41
CA ALA A 93 16.87 -3.72 5.27
C ALA A 93 16.33 -5.09 4.87
N GLU A 94 15.96 -5.24 3.61
CA GLU A 94 15.56 -6.53 3.03
C GLU A 94 16.73 -7.52 3.10
N ASP A 95 16.49 -8.74 3.57
CA ASP A 95 17.52 -9.77 3.76
C ASP A 95 17.21 -11.05 2.97
N ASP A 96 15.95 -11.49 2.96
CA ASP A 96 15.48 -12.64 2.20
C ASP A 96 13.96 -12.57 1.99
N TYR A 97 13.39 -13.47 1.21
CA TYR A 97 11.96 -13.52 0.91
C TYR A 97 11.47 -14.96 0.78
N GLN A 98 10.17 -15.20 1.02
CA GLN A 98 9.60 -16.55 0.91
C GLN A 98 9.02 -16.86 -0.47
N LEU A 99 8.59 -15.84 -1.21
CA LEU A 99 7.98 -15.97 -2.54
C LEU A 99 9.08 -16.21 -3.61
N LYS A 100 9.71 -17.39 -3.58
CA LYS A 100 10.88 -17.69 -4.42
C LYS A 100 10.55 -18.33 -5.75
N ASP A 101 9.44 -19.07 -5.83
CA ASP A 101 9.09 -19.89 -6.97
C ASP A 101 7.58 -20.17 -7.03
N ARG A 102 7.17 -20.87 -8.09
CA ARG A 102 5.79 -21.29 -8.30
C ARG A 102 5.22 -22.09 -7.14
N LYS A 103 6.01 -22.96 -6.53
CA LYS A 103 5.56 -23.75 -5.38
C LYS A 103 5.23 -22.85 -4.18
N ALA A 104 6.15 -21.94 -3.85
CA ALA A 104 5.92 -20.98 -2.77
C ALA A 104 4.69 -20.09 -3.04
N PHE A 105 4.50 -19.67 -4.29
CA PHE A 105 3.30 -18.93 -4.69
C PHE A 105 2.02 -19.73 -4.44
N GLU A 106 1.92 -20.94 -5.01
CA GLU A 106 0.71 -21.77 -4.94
C GLU A 106 0.36 -22.20 -3.50
N GLU A 107 1.38 -22.54 -2.69
CA GLU A 107 1.16 -23.09 -1.34
C GLU A 107 1.03 -22.00 -0.27
N LEU A 108 1.77 -20.90 -0.37
CA LEU A 108 1.90 -19.92 0.71
C LEU A 108 1.18 -18.60 0.44
N TYR A 109 1.17 -18.12 -0.82
CA TYR A 109 0.69 -16.77 -1.15
C TYR A 109 -0.67 -16.76 -1.83
N LYS A 110 -0.86 -17.53 -2.88
CA LYS A 110 -2.10 -17.55 -3.67
C LYS A 110 -3.36 -17.77 -2.84
N PRO A 111 -3.39 -18.67 -1.83
CA PRO A 111 -4.55 -18.81 -0.94
C PRO A 111 -4.86 -17.55 -0.12
N LYS A 112 -3.84 -16.74 0.20
CA LYS A 112 -3.96 -15.50 0.98
C LYS A 112 -4.37 -14.29 0.12
N MET A 113 -4.23 -14.39 -1.19
CA MET A 113 -4.59 -13.37 -2.19
C MET A 113 -6.02 -13.53 -2.73
N GLN A 114 -6.79 -14.44 -2.19
CA GLN A 114 -8.17 -14.64 -2.64
C GLN A 114 -9.10 -13.60 -2.00
N PHE A 115 -10.05 -13.10 -2.80
CA PHE A 115 -11.14 -12.29 -2.25
C PHE A 115 -12.07 -13.18 -1.42
N THR A 116 -12.41 -12.71 -0.22
CA THR A 116 -13.43 -13.28 0.66
C THR A 116 -14.28 -12.15 1.24
N PRO A 117 -15.60 -12.37 1.49
CA PRO A 117 -16.48 -11.29 1.94
C PRO A 117 -16.08 -10.64 3.27
N ASP A 118 -15.38 -11.36 4.13
CA ASP A 118 -14.87 -10.87 5.42
C ASP A 118 -13.77 -9.81 5.29
N ARG A 119 -13.22 -9.61 4.08
CA ARG A 119 -12.27 -8.51 3.80
C ARG A 119 -12.92 -7.14 3.88
N VAL A 120 -14.26 -7.06 3.83
CA VAL A 120 -15.01 -5.80 3.84
C VAL A 120 -15.90 -5.72 5.06
N ASP A 121 -15.58 -4.82 5.98
CA ASP A 121 -16.47 -4.47 7.09
C ASP A 121 -17.61 -3.56 6.57
N VAL A 122 -18.71 -4.18 6.17
CA VAL A 122 -19.87 -3.48 5.59
C VAL A 122 -20.43 -2.44 6.57
N GLU A 123 -20.46 -2.72 7.88
CA GLU A 123 -20.98 -1.77 8.87
C GLU A 123 -20.05 -0.56 9.04
N PHE A 124 -18.75 -0.76 8.93
CA PHE A 124 -17.79 0.34 8.90
C PHE A 124 -18.03 1.25 7.68
N PHE A 125 -18.17 0.66 6.49
CA PHE A 125 -18.34 1.44 5.26
C PHE A 125 -19.69 2.16 5.16
N LYS A 126 -20.74 1.67 5.80
CA LYS A 126 -22.04 2.37 5.87
C LYS A 126 -21.96 3.77 6.48
N LYS A 127 -20.94 4.05 7.30
CA LYS A 127 -20.69 5.38 7.88
C LYS A 127 -20.42 6.44 6.81
N PHE A 128 -19.98 6.03 5.62
CA PHE A 128 -19.66 6.91 4.49
C PHE A 128 -20.78 7.01 3.44
N ASN A 129 -21.99 6.52 3.74
CA ASN A 129 -23.13 6.65 2.83
C ASN A 129 -23.65 8.10 2.78
N ASP A 130 -23.42 8.86 3.84
CA ASP A 130 -23.76 10.29 3.91
C ASP A 130 -22.61 11.13 3.35
N THR A 131 -22.96 12.13 2.55
CA THR A 131 -22.02 13.10 1.96
C THR A 131 -22.04 14.45 2.67
N GLU A 132 -22.88 14.64 3.68
CA GLU A 132 -22.89 15.86 4.50
C GLU A 132 -21.75 15.86 5.52
N ARG A 133 -20.53 15.97 5.01
CA ARG A 133 -19.29 16.09 5.81
C ARG A 133 -18.47 17.27 5.29
N ASP A 134 -17.66 17.84 6.16
CA ASP A 134 -16.82 19.02 5.88
C ASP A 134 -15.38 18.66 5.49
N TYR A 135 -15.10 17.37 5.24
CA TYR A 135 -13.80 16.86 4.81
C TYR A 135 -13.94 15.79 3.73
N PRO A 136 -12.99 15.67 2.80
CA PRO A 136 -13.02 14.63 1.79
C PRO A 136 -12.67 13.26 2.40
N VAL A 137 -13.24 12.21 1.81
CA VAL A 137 -12.92 10.82 2.14
C VAL A 137 -12.46 10.10 0.89
N GLY A 138 -11.27 9.47 0.97
CA GLY A 138 -10.70 8.69 -0.12
C GLY A 138 -10.85 7.19 0.08
N LEU A 139 -11.05 6.47 -1.03
CA LEU A 139 -10.96 5.02 -1.07
C LEU A 139 -9.54 4.60 -1.45
N HIS A 140 -8.83 3.90 -0.57
CA HIS A 140 -7.54 3.32 -0.91
C HIS A 140 -7.72 2.05 -1.74
N LEU A 141 -7.13 2.05 -2.91
CA LEU A 141 -7.25 0.97 -3.91
C LEU A 141 -6.13 -0.08 -3.79
N GLY A 142 -5.23 0.10 -2.83
CA GLY A 142 -4.05 -0.75 -2.67
C GLY A 142 -2.93 -0.39 -3.64
N SER A 143 -2.21 -1.41 -4.07
CA SER A 143 -1.10 -1.30 -5.00
C SER A 143 -1.19 -2.47 -6.00
N VAL A 144 -0.87 -2.23 -7.25
CA VAL A 144 -0.84 -3.30 -8.26
C VAL A 144 0.49 -4.05 -8.22
N LEU A 145 1.60 -3.32 -8.14
CA LEU A 145 2.94 -3.91 -8.19
C LEU A 145 3.76 -3.68 -6.90
N GLY A 146 3.60 -2.56 -6.22
CA GLY A 146 4.38 -2.22 -5.04
C GLY A 146 4.23 -3.24 -3.90
N SER A 147 3.01 -3.72 -3.65
CA SER A 147 2.78 -4.80 -2.67
C SER A 147 3.40 -6.13 -3.11
N VAL A 148 3.38 -6.44 -4.40
CA VAL A 148 4.05 -7.64 -4.94
C VAL A 148 5.57 -7.52 -4.78
N ARG A 149 6.13 -6.32 -5.04
CA ARG A 149 7.54 -6.02 -4.77
C ARG A 149 7.88 -6.21 -3.29
N ASN A 150 7.01 -5.79 -2.35
CA ASN A 150 7.23 -6.01 -0.93
C ASN A 150 7.30 -7.49 -0.55
N MET A 151 6.50 -8.35 -1.18
CA MET A 151 6.53 -9.80 -0.93
C MET A 151 7.78 -10.49 -1.51
N LEU A 152 8.29 -9.97 -2.63
CA LEU A 152 9.42 -10.53 -3.37
C LEU A 152 10.78 -9.94 -2.95
N SER A 153 10.81 -8.80 -2.29
CA SER A 153 11.94 -7.88 -2.27
C SER A 153 12.26 -7.30 -3.65
N VAL A 154 13.05 -6.24 -3.70
CA VAL A 154 13.55 -5.68 -4.97
C VAL A 154 14.41 -6.72 -5.73
N VAL A 155 15.20 -7.49 -5.00
CA VAL A 155 16.09 -8.52 -5.56
C VAL A 155 15.27 -9.67 -6.16
N GLY A 156 14.32 -10.22 -5.41
CA GLY A 156 13.48 -11.33 -5.86
C GLY A 156 12.60 -10.95 -7.06
N MET A 157 12.02 -9.76 -7.04
CA MET A 157 11.26 -9.23 -8.17
C MET A 157 12.15 -9.13 -9.43
N SER A 158 13.37 -8.62 -9.29
CA SER A 158 14.30 -8.50 -10.42
C SER A 158 14.67 -9.85 -11.04
N TYR A 159 14.89 -10.87 -10.19
CA TYR A 159 15.14 -12.23 -10.70
C TYR A 159 13.90 -12.84 -11.34
N MET A 160 12.73 -12.73 -10.71
CA MET A 160 11.50 -13.32 -11.25
C MET A 160 11.09 -12.70 -12.58
N LEU A 161 11.27 -11.40 -12.77
CA LEU A 161 11.05 -10.71 -14.05
C LEU A 161 11.93 -11.26 -15.19
N CYS A 162 13.11 -11.83 -14.87
CA CYS A 162 14.03 -12.38 -15.86
C CYS A 162 13.88 -13.90 -16.03
N ASP A 163 13.65 -14.63 -14.94
CA ASP A 163 13.77 -16.08 -14.89
C ASP A 163 12.42 -16.81 -15.03
N ASP A 164 11.32 -16.19 -14.55
CA ASP A 164 9.96 -16.76 -14.63
C ASP A 164 8.91 -15.63 -14.78
N TYR A 165 8.92 -15.00 -15.95
CA TYR A 165 8.01 -13.90 -16.26
C TYR A 165 6.53 -14.31 -16.24
N ASP A 166 6.23 -15.55 -16.62
CA ASP A 166 4.86 -16.09 -16.58
C ASP A 166 4.35 -16.21 -15.14
N LEU A 167 5.22 -16.60 -14.21
CA LEU A 167 4.87 -16.61 -12.79
C LEU A 167 4.68 -15.19 -12.24
N MET A 168 5.54 -14.25 -12.65
CA MET A 168 5.38 -12.84 -12.24
C MET A 168 4.02 -12.29 -12.70
N HIS A 169 3.62 -12.58 -13.93
CA HIS A 169 2.31 -12.21 -14.49
C HIS A 169 1.17 -12.80 -13.64
N GLU A 170 1.22 -14.10 -13.35
CA GLU A 170 0.19 -14.78 -12.56
C GLU A 170 0.07 -14.21 -11.14
N ILE A 171 1.20 -13.83 -10.51
CA ILE A 171 1.20 -13.20 -9.19
C ILE A 171 0.50 -11.83 -9.24
N VAL A 172 0.88 -10.99 -10.22
CA VAL A 172 0.29 -9.65 -10.39
C VAL A 172 -1.19 -9.76 -10.72
N ASP A 173 -1.58 -10.65 -11.64
CA ASP A 173 -2.98 -10.89 -12.01
C ASP A 173 -3.82 -11.31 -10.79
N THR A 174 -3.32 -12.27 -10.01
CA THR A 174 -4.00 -12.76 -8.81
C THR A 174 -4.16 -11.67 -7.77
N TRP A 175 -3.10 -10.90 -7.54
CA TRP A 175 -3.09 -9.80 -6.59
C TRP A 175 -4.05 -8.68 -7.00
N ALA A 176 -3.94 -8.22 -8.25
CA ALA A 176 -4.78 -7.15 -8.77
C ALA A 176 -6.26 -7.53 -8.89
N ASP A 177 -6.58 -8.81 -9.13
CA ASP A 177 -7.95 -9.28 -9.10
C ASP A 177 -8.55 -9.18 -7.69
N MET A 178 -7.81 -9.55 -6.67
CA MET A 178 -8.24 -9.40 -5.28
C MET A 178 -8.46 -7.91 -4.93
N GLN A 179 -7.55 -7.00 -5.35
CA GLN A 179 -7.72 -5.55 -5.15
C GLN A 179 -9.01 -5.03 -5.82
N TYR A 180 -9.25 -5.44 -7.07
CA TYR A 180 -10.47 -5.10 -7.80
C TYR A 180 -11.72 -5.56 -7.06
N GLN A 181 -11.76 -6.82 -6.59
CA GLN A 181 -12.90 -7.38 -5.87
C GLN A 181 -13.13 -6.66 -4.52
N CYS A 182 -12.07 -6.31 -3.82
CA CYS A 182 -12.15 -5.52 -2.58
C CYS A 182 -12.75 -4.14 -2.85
N ALA A 183 -12.22 -3.41 -3.83
CA ALA A 183 -12.74 -2.08 -4.21
C ALA A 183 -14.22 -2.17 -4.61
N LYS A 184 -14.58 -3.15 -5.45
CA LYS A 184 -15.96 -3.40 -5.88
C LYS A 184 -16.89 -3.65 -4.70
N ALA A 185 -16.52 -4.56 -3.79
CA ALA A 185 -17.34 -4.89 -2.63
C ALA A 185 -17.53 -3.69 -1.68
N VAL A 186 -16.49 -2.85 -1.50
CA VAL A 186 -16.62 -1.60 -0.75
C VAL A 186 -17.61 -0.65 -1.42
N LEU A 187 -17.50 -0.42 -2.72
CA LEU A 187 -18.38 0.47 -3.47
C LEU A 187 -19.84 -0.04 -3.47
N GLU A 188 -20.05 -1.34 -3.49
CA GLU A 188 -21.38 -1.98 -3.41
C GLU A 188 -22.04 -1.81 -2.03
N THR A 189 -21.32 -1.42 -0.97
CA THR A 189 -21.92 -1.03 0.32
C THR A 189 -22.76 0.26 0.23
N GLY A 190 -22.58 1.03 -0.83
CA GLY A 190 -23.18 2.36 -1.01
C GLY A 190 -22.33 3.52 -0.47
N ALA A 191 -21.18 3.25 0.12
CA ALA A 191 -20.23 4.25 0.60
C ALA A 191 -19.86 5.24 -0.51
N LYS A 192 -19.76 6.53 -0.17
CA LYS A 192 -19.45 7.63 -1.07
C LYS A 192 -18.06 8.17 -0.79
N PHE A 193 -17.27 8.27 -1.84
CA PHE A 193 -15.89 8.74 -1.77
C PHE A 193 -15.71 9.95 -2.70
N ASP A 194 -14.87 10.88 -2.29
CA ASP A 194 -14.54 12.09 -3.04
C ASP A 194 -13.37 11.84 -4.01
N PHE A 195 -12.50 10.89 -3.67
CA PHE A 195 -11.38 10.48 -4.49
C PHE A 195 -11.01 9.00 -4.22
N ALA A 196 -10.15 8.46 -5.09
CA ALA A 196 -9.53 7.16 -4.89
C ALA A 196 -8.00 7.30 -4.94
N HIS A 197 -7.28 6.38 -4.30
CA HIS A 197 -5.84 6.49 -4.12
C HIS A 197 -5.13 5.16 -4.26
N PHE A 198 -4.08 5.10 -5.09
CA PHE A 198 -3.13 4.00 -5.18
C PHE A 198 -1.82 4.37 -4.49
N TRP A 199 -1.09 3.36 -4.04
CA TRP A 199 0.29 3.45 -3.58
C TRP A 199 1.16 2.44 -4.32
N GLU A 200 2.37 2.81 -4.75
CA GLU A 200 3.22 1.90 -5.55
C GLU A 200 4.68 1.79 -5.10
N ASP A 201 5.43 2.85 -4.95
CA ASP A 201 6.85 2.82 -4.58
C ASP A 201 7.73 1.87 -5.41
N ILE A 202 7.56 1.90 -6.72
CA ILE A 202 8.28 1.06 -7.70
C ILE A 202 9.29 1.85 -8.54
N CYS A 203 9.63 3.03 -8.09
CA CYS A 203 10.67 3.86 -8.67
C CYS A 203 11.78 4.13 -7.66
N PHE A 204 12.96 4.43 -8.17
CA PHE A 204 14.11 4.83 -7.40
C PHE A 204 14.65 6.17 -7.92
N LYS A 205 15.73 6.71 -7.32
CA LYS A 205 16.30 8.02 -7.67
C LYS A 205 16.72 8.18 -9.13
N ASN A 206 16.81 7.10 -9.88
CA ASN A 206 17.24 7.07 -11.29
C ASN A 206 16.19 6.48 -12.24
N GLY A 207 14.98 6.20 -11.76
CA GLY A 207 13.87 5.71 -12.56
C GLY A 207 13.20 4.45 -12.00
N PRO A 208 12.27 3.86 -12.77
CA PRO A 208 11.54 2.66 -12.38
C PRO A 208 12.44 1.45 -12.12
N LEU A 209 12.01 0.55 -11.22
CA LEU A 209 12.71 -0.70 -10.88
C LEU A 209 12.61 -1.74 -12.00
N LEU A 210 11.69 -1.57 -12.95
CA LEU A 210 11.51 -2.42 -14.13
C LEU A 210 11.35 -1.54 -15.38
N SER A 211 11.45 -2.13 -16.57
CA SER A 211 11.25 -1.35 -17.80
C SER A 211 9.80 -0.87 -17.93
N PRO A 212 9.55 0.33 -18.49
CA PRO A 212 8.18 0.80 -18.73
C PRO A 212 7.33 -0.17 -19.54
N MET A 213 7.93 -0.87 -20.51
CA MET A 213 7.25 -1.88 -21.32
C MET A 213 6.78 -3.07 -20.46
N MET A 214 7.61 -3.57 -19.55
CA MET A 214 7.23 -4.64 -18.64
C MET A 214 6.15 -4.17 -17.65
N PHE A 215 6.27 -2.93 -17.17
CA PHE A 215 5.26 -2.33 -16.30
C PHE A 215 3.89 -2.20 -17.01
N GLU A 216 3.90 -1.74 -18.25
CA GLU A 216 2.70 -1.62 -19.07
C GLU A 216 2.04 -2.98 -19.28
N ASP A 217 2.83 -4.00 -19.66
CA ASP A 217 2.35 -5.37 -19.89
C ASP A 217 1.75 -6.00 -18.63
N LEU A 218 2.43 -5.86 -17.48
CA LEU A 218 1.99 -6.45 -16.22
C LEU A 218 0.83 -5.69 -15.53
N CYS A 219 0.76 -4.37 -15.67
CA CYS A 219 -0.05 -3.56 -14.76
C CYS A 219 -1.13 -2.71 -15.42
N ALA A 220 -0.94 -2.27 -16.68
CA ALA A 220 -1.81 -1.29 -17.31
C ALA A 220 -3.28 -1.71 -17.35
N ALA A 221 -3.57 -2.95 -17.75
CA ALA A 221 -4.93 -3.47 -17.81
C ALA A 221 -5.62 -3.51 -16.43
N HIS A 222 -4.86 -3.74 -15.36
CA HIS A 222 -5.38 -3.75 -14.00
C HIS A 222 -5.71 -2.34 -13.50
N TYR A 223 -4.84 -1.35 -13.75
CA TYR A 223 -5.16 0.05 -13.46
C TYR A 223 -6.44 0.46 -14.20
N LYS A 224 -6.49 0.21 -15.51
CA LYS A 224 -7.66 0.54 -16.34
C LYS A 224 -8.96 -0.04 -15.77
N ARG A 225 -8.94 -1.34 -15.43
CA ARG A 225 -10.11 -2.03 -14.86
C ARG A 225 -10.56 -1.45 -13.54
N ILE A 226 -9.62 -1.15 -12.63
CA ILE A 226 -9.94 -0.59 -11.30
C ILE A 226 -10.41 0.87 -11.43
N THR A 227 -9.74 1.69 -12.23
CA THR A 227 -10.12 3.09 -12.45
C THR A 227 -11.47 3.22 -13.13
N ASP A 228 -11.79 2.36 -14.11
CA ASP A 228 -13.12 2.32 -14.75
C ASP A 228 -14.21 1.94 -13.73
N LEU A 229 -13.91 0.98 -12.84
CA LEU A 229 -14.83 0.61 -11.77
C LEU A 229 -15.14 1.83 -10.88
N VAL A 230 -14.13 2.48 -10.32
CA VAL A 230 -14.37 3.59 -9.37
C VAL A 230 -15.06 4.78 -10.05
N ARG A 231 -14.73 5.07 -11.31
CA ARG A 231 -15.43 6.09 -12.11
C ARG A 231 -16.90 5.76 -12.35
N SER A 232 -17.25 4.49 -12.49
CA SER A 232 -18.65 4.08 -12.64
C SER A 232 -19.49 4.39 -11.40
N TYR A 233 -18.86 4.64 -10.25
CA TYR A 233 -19.48 5.10 -9.00
C TYR A 233 -19.37 6.61 -8.78
N GLY A 234 -18.88 7.36 -9.78
CA GLY A 234 -18.78 8.83 -9.74
C GLY A 234 -17.52 9.37 -9.07
N ILE A 235 -16.48 8.57 -8.92
CA ILE A 235 -15.20 8.99 -8.36
C ILE A 235 -14.28 9.38 -9.52
N ASP A 236 -14.09 10.68 -9.74
CA ASP A 236 -13.33 11.21 -10.88
C ASP A 236 -11.85 11.50 -10.54
N ILE A 237 -11.55 11.78 -9.27
CA ILE A 237 -10.18 12.04 -8.82
C ILE A 237 -9.54 10.73 -8.41
N ILE A 238 -8.50 10.32 -9.14
CA ILE A 238 -7.76 9.08 -8.87
C ILE A 238 -6.28 9.41 -8.79
N SER A 239 -5.76 9.36 -7.58
CA SER A 239 -4.37 9.70 -7.28
C SER A 239 -3.50 8.46 -7.13
N LEU A 240 -2.19 8.65 -7.26
CA LEU A 240 -1.20 7.63 -7.02
C LEU A 240 0.03 8.26 -6.36
N ASP A 241 0.47 7.63 -5.28
CA ASP A 241 1.73 7.96 -4.61
C ASP A 241 2.81 6.95 -5.01
N CYS A 242 3.98 7.45 -5.38
CA CYS A 242 5.15 6.64 -5.72
C CYS A 242 6.41 7.46 -5.54
N ASP A 243 7.26 7.06 -4.63
CA ASP A 243 8.57 7.66 -4.43
C ASP A 243 9.49 7.48 -5.64
N GLY A 244 10.44 8.42 -5.82
CA GLY A 244 11.47 8.33 -6.83
C GLY A 244 11.18 9.09 -8.14
N VAL A 245 11.87 8.70 -9.22
CA VAL A 245 11.75 9.34 -10.56
C VAL A 245 10.72 8.57 -11.38
N THR A 246 9.50 9.09 -11.45
CA THR A 246 8.31 8.46 -12.03
C THR A 246 8.04 8.81 -13.50
N ASP A 247 8.77 9.76 -14.07
CA ASP A 247 8.49 10.35 -15.39
C ASP A 247 8.16 9.34 -16.49
N LYS A 248 8.82 8.17 -16.48
CA LYS A 248 8.62 7.14 -17.50
C LYS A 248 7.35 6.32 -17.31
N LEU A 249 6.78 6.30 -16.11
CA LEU A 249 5.55 5.57 -15.79
C LEU A 249 4.31 6.48 -15.81
N LEU A 250 4.48 7.78 -15.64
CA LEU A 250 3.38 8.74 -15.65
C LEU A 250 2.45 8.61 -16.86
N PRO A 251 2.95 8.48 -18.12
CA PRO A 251 2.08 8.28 -19.27
C PRO A 251 1.22 7.02 -19.15
N ILE A 252 1.81 5.91 -18.68
CA ILE A 252 1.11 4.63 -18.53
C ILE A 252 -0.01 4.77 -17.50
N TRP A 253 0.28 5.34 -16.32
CA TRP A 253 -0.75 5.58 -15.30
C TRP A 253 -1.85 6.49 -15.80
N TYR A 254 -1.49 7.60 -16.48
CA TYR A 254 -2.45 8.56 -16.99
C TYR A 254 -3.39 7.95 -18.05
N GLU A 255 -2.84 7.22 -19.01
CA GLU A 255 -3.62 6.53 -20.05
C GLU A 255 -4.55 5.45 -19.48
N ASN A 256 -4.21 4.91 -18.31
CA ASN A 256 -5.00 3.90 -17.59
C ASN A 256 -5.82 4.47 -16.42
N GLY A 257 -5.99 5.79 -16.39
CA GLY A 257 -7.02 6.44 -15.60
C GLY A 257 -6.59 7.10 -14.30
N VAL A 258 -5.33 7.01 -13.90
CA VAL A 258 -4.78 7.82 -12.81
C VAL A 258 -4.61 9.26 -13.30
N ASN A 259 -5.06 10.25 -12.54
CA ASN A 259 -5.06 11.65 -13.01
C ASN A 259 -4.56 12.67 -11.99
N THR A 260 -4.07 12.19 -10.85
CA THR A 260 -3.54 13.07 -9.77
C THR A 260 -2.31 12.44 -9.13
#